data_f40913b2797d5692c50270e5b358d8a7
#
_entry.id   f40913b2797d5692c50270e5b358d8a7
#
_cell.length_a   1.000
_cell.length_b   1.000
_cell.length_c   1.000
_cell.angle_alpha   90.00
_cell.angle_beta   90.00
_cell.angle_gamma   90.00
#
_symmetry.space_group_name_H-M   'P 1'
#
loop_
_entity.id
_entity.type
_entity.pdbx_description
1 polymer ?
#
loop_
_entity_poly.entity_id
_entity_poly.type
_entity_poly.pdbx_seq_one_letter_code
_entity_poly.pdbx_strand_id
1 'polypeptide(L)'
;MDAPKEKPYHIDAIEGLRDNFTFARFRTEIDECRTVIAQVIAEDNRSDQQIARVHILRYLDLLLSRALRWSGEEADLMAIVLRSQIDLRAWAEFVSIGPVEAARFLSEVNIDIRELHEKMDKAYPGVMEPLPENIMGKRVDFSRVDDQEAYDYKLCSKLIHPSALLILHPEATIENALYKEHLAVEVLFHAWYILARFHDIDWFD
;
A
#
# COMPACT_ATOMS: atom_id res chain seq x y z
N MET A 1 -8.11 -22.02 -30.74
CA MET A 1 -8.18 -20.55 -30.80
C MET A 1 -8.88 -20.15 -29.52
N ASP A 2 -8.10 -19.84 -28.49
CA ASP A 2 -8.67 -19.37 -27.23
C ASP A 2 -9.25 -17.99 -27.46
N ALA A 3 -10.48 -17.77 -26.98
CA ALA A 3 -11.11 -16.46 -27.00
C ALA A 3 -10.18 -15.47 -26.28
N PRO A 4 -10.02 -14.22 -26.76
CA PRO A 4 -9.25 -13.23 -26.04
C PRO A 4 -9.86 -13.09 -24.65
N LYS A 5 -9.04 -13.36 -23.62
CA LYS A 5 -9.46 -13.15 -22.24
C LYS A 5 -9.85 -11.69 -22.10
N GLU A 6 -11.08 -11.41 -21.69
CA GLU A 6 -11.51 -10.03 -21.43
C GLU A 6 -10.62 -9.45 -20.32
N LYS A 7 -10.06 -8.26 -20.59
CA LYS A 7 -9.31 -7.52 -19.57
C LYS A 7 -10.24 -7.28 -18.36
N PRO A 8 -9.75 -7.45 -17.14
CA PRO A 8 -10.54 -7.12 -15.97
C PRO A 8 -11.05 -5.68 -16.05
N TYR A 9 -12.32 -5.47 -15.72
CA TYR A 9 -13.00 -4.17 -15.78
C TYR A 9 -12.17 -3.01 -15.16
N HIS A 10 -11.45 -3.31 -14.08
CA HIS A 10 -10.67 -2.32 -13.35
C HIS A 10 -9.41 -1.85 -14.06
N ILE A 11 -8.81 -2.66 -14.93
CA ILE A 11 -7.66 -2.22 -15.76
C ILE A 11 -8.12 -1.17 -16.77
N ASP A 12 -9.26 -1.39 -17.44
CA ASP A 12 -9.81 -0.43 -18.38
C ASP A 12 -10.20 0.89 -17.70
N ALA A 13 -10.69 0.83 -16.46
CA ALA A 13 -10.98 1.99 -15.64
C ALA A 13 -9.72 2.80 -15.31
N ILE A 14 -8.62 2.13 -14.96
CA ILE A 14 -7.32 2.76 -14.67
C ILE A 14 -6.71 3.34 -15.95
N GLU A 15 -6.70 2.61 -17.07
CA GLU A 15 -6.25 3.11 -18.37
C GLU A 15 -7.05 4.33 -18.81
N GLY A 16 -8.38 4.27 -18.69
CA GLY A 16 -9.25 5.40 -19.00
C GLY A 16 -9.07 6.60 -18.06
N LEU A 17 -8.67 6.38 -16.81
CA LEU A 17 -8.32 7.47 -15.89
C LEU A 17 -6.97 8.10 -16.26
N ARG A 18 -6.01 7.29 -16.71
CA ARG A 18 -4.70 7.76 -17.19
C ARG A 18 -4.85 8.67 -18.42
N ASP A 19 -5.76 8.34 -19.32
CA ASP A 19 -6.01 9.12 -20.54
C ASP A 19 -6.82 10.40 -20.29
N ASN A 20 -7.74 10.38 -19.30
CA ASN A 20 -8.65 11.48 -19.01
C ASN A 20 -8.83 11.66 -17.49
N PHE A 21 -7.78 12.12 -16.83
CA PHE A 21 -7.81 12.32 -15.39
C PHE A 21 -8.79 13.40 -14.98
N THR A 22 -9.67 13.08 -14.03
CA THR A 22 -10.43 14.06 -13.27
C THR A 22 -10.52 13.62 -11.80
N PHE A 23 -10.47 14.57 -10.87
CA PHE A 23 -10.62 14.26 -9.44
C PHE A 23 -11.95 13.60 -9.11
N ALA A 24 -13.03 13.94 -9.81
CA ALA A 24 -14.32 13.32 -9.62
C ALA A 24 -14.26 11.83 -9.95
N ARG A 25 -13.65 11.48 -11.08
CA ARG A 25 -13.49 10.08 -11.50
C ARG A 25 -12.56 9.33 -10.55
N PHE A 26 -11.44 9.92 -10.19
CA PHE A 26 -10.52 9.33 -9.19
C PHE A 26 -11.23 8.99 -7.87
N ARG A 27 -12.06 9.90 -7.35
CA ARG A 27 -12.84 9.65 -6.12
C ARG A 27 -13.86 8.52 -6.30
N THR A 28 -14.55 8.47 -7.43
CA THR A 28 -15.49 7.37 -7.74
C THR A 28 -14.78 6.02 -7.72
N GLU A 29 -13.63 5.90 -8.39
CA GLU A 29 -12.84 4.66 -8.44
C GLU A 29 -12.33 4.24 -7.05
N ILE A 30 -11.91 5.21 -6.21
CA ILE A 30 -11.54 4.90 -4.81
C ILE A 30 -12.75 4.39 -4.03
N ASP A 31 -13.91 4.99 -4.15
CA ASP A 31 -15.12 4.58 -3.42
C ASP A 31 -15.59 3.19 -3.88
N GLU A 32 -15.45 2.84 -5.15
CA GLU A 32 -15.68 1.49 -5.67
C GLU A 32 -14.71 0.48 -5.06
N CYS A 33 -13.40 0.77 -5.08
CA CYS A 33 -12.39 -0.08 -4.47
C CYS A 33 -12.68 -0.32 -2.98
N ARG A 34 -13.02 0.71 -2.23
CA ARG A 34 -13.37 0.63 -0.81
C ARG A 34 -14.63 -0.19 -0.57
N THR A 35 -15.60 -0.12 -1.48
CA THR A 35 -16.81 -0.93 -1.41
C THR A 35 -16.49 -2.43 -1.52
N VAL A 36 -15.63 -2.81 -2.47
CA VAL A 36 -15.17 -4.19 -2.62
C VAL A 36 -14.36 -4.65 -1.41
N ILE A 37 -13.45 -3.80 -0.89
CA ILE A 37 -12.70 -4.07 0.34
C ILE A 37 -13.67 -4.39 1.50
N ALA A 38 -14.72 -3.59 1.69
CA ALA A 38 -15.70 -3.82 2.75
C ALA A 38 -16.43 -5.16 2.60
N GLN A 39 -16.75 -5.58 1.37
CA GLN A 39 -17.36 -6.87 1.09
C GLN A 39 -16.41 -8.04 1.46
N VAL A 40 -15.15 -7.96 1.03
CA VAL A 40 -14.14 -9.00 1.32
C VAL A 40 -13.84 -9.10 2.83
N ILE A 41 -13.81 -7.97 3.55
CA ILE A 41 -13.60 -7.97 5.01
C ILE A 41 -14.79 -8.58 5.77
N ALA A 42 -16.00 -8.53 5.23
CA ALA A 42 -17.19 -9.09 5.88
C ALA A 42 -17.23 -10.63 5.87
N GLU A 43 -16.35 -11.30 5.13
CA GLU A 43 -16.24 -12.75 5.11
C GLU A 43 -15.70 -13.32 6.45
N ASP A 44 -16.05 -14.59 6.74
CA ASP A 44 -15.63 -15.26 8.00
C ASP A 44 -14.10 -15.44 8.09
N ASN A 45 -13.53 -14.96 9.20
CA ASN A 45 -12.08 -14.85 9.39
C ASN A 45 -11.57 -15.89 10.42
N ARG A 46 -11.32 -17.13 9.99
CA ARG A 46 -10.90 -18.22 10.88
C ARG A 46 -9.46 -18.67 10.70
N SER A 47 -8.87 -18.51 9.53
CA SER A 47 -7.45 -18.88 9.30
C SER A 47 -6.52 -17.69 9.44
N ASP A 48 -5.24 -17.96 9.76
CA ASP A 48 -4.20 -16.92 9.80
C ASP A 48 -4.11 -16.15 8.48
N GLN A 49 -4.30 -16.83 7.35
CA GLN A 49 -4.29 -16.19 6.03
C GLN A 49 -5.46 -15.23 5.86
N GLN A 50 -6.65 -15.60 6.31
CA GLN A 50 -7.82 -14.71 6.27
C GLN A 50 -7.65 -13.52 7.25
N ILE A 51 -7.10 -13.75 8.43
CA ILE A 51 -6.82 -12.70 9.40
C ILE A 51 -5.80 -11.71 8.82
N ALA A 52 -4.69 -12.20 8.26
CA ALA A 52 -3.67 -11.38 7.64
C ALA A 52 -4.23 -10.54 6.47
N ARG A 53 -5.04 -11.15 5.59
CA ARG A 53 -5.78 -10.50 4.50
C ARG A 53 -6.61 -9.32 5.02
N VAL A 54 -7.40 -9.55 6.06
CA VAL A 54 -8.26 -8.50 6.65
C VAL A 54 -7.44 -7.34 7.20
N HIS A 55 -6.32 -7.61 7.86
CA HIS A 55 -5.45 -6.53 8.36
C HIS A 55 -4.84 -5.71 7.23
N ILE A 56 -4.37 -6.34 6.16
CA ILE A 56 -3.84 -5.67 4.98
C ILE A 56 -4.93 -4.81 4.32
N LEU A 57 -6.12 -5.35 4.10
CA LEU A 57 -7.23 -4.64 3.47
C LEU A 57 -7.76 -3.49 4.33
N ARG A 58 -7.80 -3.61 5.63
CA ARG A 58 -8.13 -2.50 6.54
C ARG A 58 -7.12 -1.37 6.48
N TYR A 59 -5.84 -1.71 6.36
CA TYR A 59 -4.81 -0.69 6.21
C TYR A 59 -4.90 -0.03 4.83
N LEU A 60 -5.18 -0.80 3.76
CA LEU A 60 -5.46 -0.27 2.44
C LEU A 60 -6.65 0.70 2.46
N ASP A 61 -7.77 0.34 3.08
CA ASP A 61 -8.94 1.24 3.23
C ASP A 61 -8.57 2.54 3.96
N LEU A 62 -7.75 2.46 5.00
CA LEU A 62 -7.22 3.64 5.69
C LEU A 62 -6.40 4.53 4.74
N LEU A 63 -5.53 3.96 3.91
CA LEU A 63 -4.74 4.70 2.93
C LEU A 63 -5.63 5.36 1.88
N LEU A 64 -6.62 4.63 1.35
CA LEU A 64 -7.59 5.16 0.38
C LEU A 64 -8.45 6.28 1.00
N SER A 65 -8.85 6.15 2.25
CA SER A 65 -9.57 7.22 2.96
C SER A 65 -8.73 8.49 3.13
N ARG A 66 -7.41 8.37 3.22
CA ARG A 66 -6.49 9.51 3.21
C ARG A 66 -6.39 10.13 1.82
N ALA A 67 -6.31 9.30 0.78
CA ALA A 67 -6.31 9.76 -0.61
C ALA A 67 -7.58 10.55 -0.96
N LEU A 68 -8.76 10.15 -0.46
CA LEU A 68 -10.01 10.88 -0.65
C LEU A 68 -10.03 12.28 -0.03
N ARG A 69 -9.22 12.52 1.01
CA ARG A 69 -9.11 13.85 1.65
C ARG A 69 -8.21 14.79 0.87
N TRP A 70 -7.48 14.26 -0.08
CA TRP A 70 -6.59 15.05 -0.90
C TRP A 70 -7.39 15.98 -1.82
N SER A 71 -7.05 17.29 -1.78
CA SER A 71 -7.73 18.32 -2.55
C SER A 71 -7.20 18.49 -3.98
N GLY A 72 -6.12 17.78 -4.31
CA GLY A 72 -5.43 17.93 -5.58
C GLY A 72 -4.27 18.92 -5.53
N GLU A 73 -4.01 19.53 -4.39
CA GLU A 73 -3.02 20.61 -4.29
C GLU A 73 -1.62 20.14 -3.87
N GLU A 74 -1.52 19.04 -3.13
CA GLU A 74 -0.26 18.59 -2.52
C GLU A 74 0.12 17.18 -3.00
N ALA A 75 1.12 17.07 -3.85
CA ALA A 75 1.61 15.78 -4.37
C ALA A 75 2.27 14.90 -3.28
N ASP A 76 2.82 15.50 -2.24
CA ASP A 76 3.50 14.80 -1.15
C ASP A 76 2.55 13.91 -0.33
N LEU A 77 1.30 14.33 -0.12
CA LEU A 77 0.29 13.50 0.53
C LEU A 77 0.00 12.22 -0.28
N MET A 78 -0.14 12.36 -1.60
CA MET A 78 -0.32 11.21 -2.47
C MET A 78 0.92 10.33 -2.52
N ALA A 79 2.12 10.93 -2.49
CA ALA A 79 3.37 10.18 -2.43
C ALA A 79 3.50 9.35 -1.14
N ILE A 80 3.01 9.85 0.00
CA ILE A 80 2.96 9.09 1.26
C ILE A 80 2.03 7.88 1.14
N VAL A 81 0.85 8.09 0.54
CA VAL A 81 -0.12 7.01 0.33
C VAL A 81 0.46 5.94 -0.60
N LEU A 82 0.97 6.35 -1.77
CA LEU A 82 1.52 5.43 -2.76
C LEU A 82 2.70 4.64 -2.20
N ARG A 83 3.64 5.30 -1.53
CA ARG A 83 4.76 4.61 -0.90
C ARG A 83 4.31 3.55 0.09
N SER A 84 3.32 3.87 0.93
CA SER A 84 2.76 2.90 1.86
C SER A 84 2.04 1.73 1.16
N GLN A 85 1.45 1.98 -0.01
CA GLN A 85 0.83 0.92 -0.82
C GLN A 85 1.85 0.00 -1.49
N ILE A 86 3.00 0.53 -1.94
CA ILE A 86 4.10 -0.29 -2.47
C ILE A 86 4.57 -1.30 -1.42
N ASP A 87 4.82 -0.83 -0.19
CA ASP A 87 5.18 -1.72 0.92
C ASP A 87 4.05 -2.72 1.25
N LEU A 88 2.79 -2.26 1.21
CA LEU A 88 1.62 -3.10 1.47
C LEU A 88 1.40 -4.16 0.41
N ARG A 89 1.70 -3.86 -0.86
CA ARG A 89 1.66 -4.81 -1.98
C ARG A 89 2.62 -5.97 -1.74
N ALA A 90 3.85 -5.68 -1.33
CA ALA A 90 4.84 -6.72 -1.00
C ALA A 90 4.32 -7.65 0.12
N TRP A 91 3.65 -7.10 1.15
CA TRP A 91 3.01 -7.91 2.17
C TRP A 91 1.83 -8.73 1.63
N ALA A 92 1.01 -8.17 0.76
CA ALA A 92 -0.10 -8.89 0.14
C ALA A 92 0.39 -10.08 -0.69
N GLU A 93 1.44 -9.90 -1.47
CA GLU A 93 2.09 -10.97 -2.23
C GLU A 93 2.65 -12.06 -1.30
N PHE A 94 3.37 -11.68 -0.26
CA PHE A 94 3.94 -12.60 0.71
C PHE A 94 2.87 -13.44 1.41
N VAL A 95 1.81 -12.81 1.92
CA VAL A 95 0.70 -13.51 2.60
C VAL A 95 -0.08 -14.43 1.65
N SER A 96 -0.14 -14.10 0.37
CA SER A 96 -0.84 -14.91 -0.64
C SER A 96 -0.13 -16.23 -0.96
N ILE A 97 1.16 -16.38 -0.61
CA ILE A 97 1.92 -17.61 -0.83
C ILE A 97 1.29 -18.77 -0.03
N GLY A 98 0.91 -18.53 1.23
CA GLY A 98 0.31 -19.58 2.04
C GLY A 98 0.17 -19.27 3.53
N PRO A 99 -0.36 -20.24 4.30
CA PRO A 99 -0.62 -20.05 5.73
C PRO A 99 0.63 -19.83 6.58
N VAL A 100 1.78 -20.38 6.16
CA VAL A 100 3.06 -20.20 6.87
C VAL A 100 3.54 -18.75 6.80
N GLU A 101 3.45 -18.16 5.60
CA GLU A 101 3.80 -16.78 5.35
C GLU A 101 2.83 -15.83 6.04
N ALA A 102 1.55 -16.17 6.06
CA ALA A 102 0.54 -15.41 6.79
C ALA A 102 0.80 -15.40 8.31
N ALA A 103 1.07 -16.55 8.91
CA ALA A 103 1.43 -16.65 10.33
C ALA A 103 2.70 -15.85 10.65
N ARG A 104 3.68 -15.88 9.74
CA ARG A 104 4.90 -15.09 9.86
C ARG A 104 4.63 -13.58 9.80
N PHE A 105 3.79 -13.11 8.86
CA PHE A 105 3.34 -11.72 8.80
C PHE A 105 2.69 -11.29 10.11
N LEU A 106 1.77 -12.09 10.65
CA LEU A 106 1.08 -11.77 11.90
C LEU A 106 2.05 -11.69 13.10
N SER A 107 3.18 -12.40 13.03
CA SER A 107 4.21 -12.34 14.09
C SER A 107 5.19 -11.17 13.94
N GLU A 108 5.22 -10.49 12.77
CA GLU A 108 6.18 -9.41 12.49
C GLU A 108 5.98 -8.20 13.41
N VAL A 109 4.76 -7.95 13.86
CA VAL A 109 4.45 -6.92 14.86
C VAL A 109 5.30 -7.07 16.14
N ASN A 110 5.61 -8.31 16.53
CA ASN A 110 6.43 -8.58 17.71
C ASN A 110 7.89 -8.11 17.51
N ILE A 111 8.39 -8.20 16.28
CA ILE A 111 9.74 -7.71 15.94
C ILE A 111 9.77 -6.19 16.05
N ASP A 112 8.77 -5.51 15.47
CA ASP A 112 8.67 -4.05 15.52
C ASP A 112 8.53 -3.55 16.97
N ILE A 113 7.69 -4.20 17.77
CA ILE A 113 7.53 -3.87 19.19
C ILE A 113 8.87 -4.03 19.94
N ARG A 114 9.59 -5.13 19.72
CA ARG A 114 10.89 -5.36 20.34
C ARG A 114 11.91 -4.29 19.94
N GLU A 115 12.04 -4.00 18.64
CA GLU A 115 12.98 -2.97 18.18
C GLU A 115 12.67 -1.58 18.75
N LEU A 116 11.39 -1.22 18.85
CA LEU A 116 10.97 0.03 19.48
C LEU A 116 11.28 0.03 20.98
N HIS A 117 10.99 -1.08 21.65
CA HIS A 117 11.27 -1.23 23.08
C HIS A 117 12.77 -1.10 23.38
N GLU A 118 13.62 -1.80 22.63
CA GLU A 118 15.09 -1.73 22.79
C GLU A 118 15.62 -0.31 22.58
N LYS A 119 15.07 0.43 21.61
CA LYS A 119 15.45 1.84 21.36
C LYS A 119 14.96 2.76 22.50
N MET A 120 13.75 2.53 22.98
CA MET A 120 13.18 3.32 24.09
C MET A 120 13.92 3.04 25.40
N ASP A 121 14.21 1.78 25.73
CA ASP A 121 14.97 1.44 26.94
C ASP A 121 16.38 1.99 26.91
N LYS A 122 17.02 2.00 25.73
CA LYS A 122 18.34 2.64 25.54
C LYS A 122 18.28 4.16 25.74
N ALA A 123 17.21 4.82 25.28
CA ALA A 123 17.02 6.27 25.43
C ALA A 123 16.58 6.69 26.82
N TYR A 124 15.79 5.85 27.48
CA TYR A 124 15.14 6.09 28.78
C TYR A 124 15.23 4.85 29.68
N PRO A 125 16.41 4.53 30.22
CA PRO A 125 16.63 3.29 30.97
C PRO A 125 15.68 3.14 32.15
N GLY A 126 15.07 1.96 32.27
CA GLY A 126 14.18 1.62 33.40
C GLY A 126 12.78 2.22 33.35
N VAL A 127 12.39 2.87 32.25
CA VAL A 127 11.01 3.39 32.04
C VAL A 127 10.09 2.32 31.45
N MET A 128 10.63 1.40 30.64
CA MET A 128 9.86 0.37 29.95
C MET A 128 9.79 -0.91 30.78
N GLU A 129 8.61 -1.53 30.82
CA GLU A 129 8.48 -2.87 31.39
C GLU A 129 9.18 -3.89 30.47
N PRO A 130 9.81 -4.95 31.03
CA PRO A 130 10.44 -5.99 30.23
C PRO A 130 9.44 -6.65 29.28
N LEU A 131 9.86 -6.87 28.02
CA LEU A 131 9.07 -7.61 27.05
C LEU A 131 9.04 -9.11 27.39
N PRO A 132 7.93 -9.81 27.05
CA PRO A 132 7.87 -11.27 27.18
C PRO A 132 8.98 -11.95 26.35
N GLU A 133 9.57 -13.02 26.90
CA GLU A 133 10.71 -13.73 26.27
C GLU A 133 10.35 -14.43 24.94
N ASN A 134 9.07 -14.67 24.68
CA ASN A 134 8.60 -15.39 23.50
C ASN A 134 8.44 -14.52 22.24
N ILE A 135 8.85 -13.23 22.29
CA ILE A 135 8.87 -12.37 21.11
C ILE A 135 10.08 -12.69 20.25
N MET A 136 9.93 -13.67 19.37
CA MET A 136 10.98 -14.11 18.44
C MET A 136 10.51 -14.01 17.01
N GLY A 137 11.43 -13.65 16.11
CA GLY A 137 11.17 -13.61 14.68
C GLY A 137 12.34 -13.02 13.90
N LYS A 138 12.42 -13.32 12.61
CA LYS A 138 13.36 -12.72 11.67
C LYS A 138 12.56 -11.87 10.68
N ARG A 139 12.99 -10.63 10.53
CA ARG A 139 12.36 -9.69 9.59
C ARG A 139 12.28 -10.28 8.18
N VAL A 140 11.16 -10.04 7.50
CA VAL A 140 10.99 -10.43 6.11
C VAL A 140 11.74 -9.44 5.22
N ASP A 141 12.46 -9.95 4.24
CA ASP A 141 13.21 -9.16 3.28
C ASP A 141 12.41 -9.07 1.96
N PHE A 142 12.03 -7.86 1.58
CA PHE A 142 11.31 -7.53 0.35
C PHE A 142 12.22 -6.87 -0.69
N SER A 143 13.47 -7.26 -0.79
CA SER A 143 14.44 -6.65 -1.70
C SER A 143 14.11 -6.81 -3.21
N ARG A 144 13.04 -7.52 -3.57
CA ARG A 144 12.61 -7.75 -4.95
C ARG A 144 11.45 -6.83 -5.30
N VAL A 145 11.78 -5.65 -5.77
CA VAL A 145 10.83 -4.67 -6.34
C VAL A 145 11.09 -4.63 -7.84
N ASP A 146 10.03 -4.62 -8.67
CA ASP A 146 10.21 -4.45 -10.11
C ASP A 146 10.70 -3.03 -10.48
N ASP A 147 11.13 -2.82 -11.73
CA ASP A 147 11.72 -1.56 -12.15
C ASP A 147 10.74 -0.37 -12.05
N GLN A 148 9.44 -0.59 -12.28
CA GLN A 148 8.42 0.45 -12.18
C GLN A 148 8.18 0.82 -10.71
N GLU A 149 8.03 -0.16 -9.85
CA GLU A 149 7.89 0.07 -8.40
C GLU A 149 9.12 0.77 -7.83
N ALA A 150 10.33 0.42 -8.31
CA ALA A 150 11.56 1.09 -7.91
C ALA A 150 11.58 2.57 -8.31
N TYR A 151 11.02 2.91 -9.49
CA TYR A 151 10.86 4.29 -9.92
C TYR A 151 9.87 5.04 -9.02
N ASP A 152 8.68 4.51 -8.82
CA ASP A 152 7.63 5.13 -8.01
C ASP A 152 8.06 5.28 -6.54
N TYR A 153 8.70 4.26 -5.97
CA TYR A 153 9.31 4.32 -4.65
C TYR A 153 10.34 5.44 -4.53
N LYS A 154 11.19 5.60 -5.55
CA LYS A 154 12.21 6.65 -5.58
C LYS A 154 11.60 8.03 -5.75
N LEU A 155 10.58 8.18 -6.61
CA LEU A 155 9.81 9.41 -6.79
C LEU A 155 9.15 9.82 -5.48
N CYS A 156 8.39 8.94 -4.86
CA CYS A 156 7.75 9.18 -3.57
C CYS A 156 8.77 9.59 -2.50
N SER A 157 9.91 8.92 -2.44
CA SER A 157 10.97 9.25 -1.49
C SER A 157 11.51 10.68 -1.70
N LYS A 158 11.59 11.16 -2.94
CA LYS A 158 12.02 12.53 -3.26
C LYS A 158 10.99 13.58 -2.89
N LEU A 159 9.70 13.25 -2.94
CA LEU A 159 8.60 14.15 -2.58
C LEU A 159 8.35 14.21 -1.07
N ILE A 160 8.63 13.13 -0.34
CA ILE A 160 8.39 13.03 1.11
C ILE A 160 9.58 13.57 1.93
N HIS A 161 10.81 13.31 1.48
CA HIS A 161 12.01 13.69 2.21
C HIS A 161 12.57 15.03 1.70
N PRO A 162 13.15 15.87 2.57
CA PRO A 162 13.81 17.10 2.18
C PRO A 162 15.00 16.81 1.25
N SER A 163 14.72 16.67 -0.06
CA SER A 163 15.75 16.50 -1.09
C SER A 163 16.19 17.87 -1.62
N ALA A 164 17.38 17.93 -2.21
CA ALA A 164 17.83 19.18 -2.86
C ALA A 164 16.83 19.66 -3.93
N LEU A 165 16.20 18.73 -4.67
CA LEU A 165 15.16 19.05 -5.64
C LEU A 165 13.97 19.74 -4.99
N LEU A 166 13.44 19.19 -3.90
CA LEU A 166 12.29 19.74 -3.19
C LEU A 166 12.63 21.09 -2.52
N ILE A 167 13.83 21.21 -1.95
CA ILE A 167 14.26 22.43 -1.26
C ILE A 167 14.48 23.59 -2.24
N LEU A 168 15.07 23.32 -3.40
CA LEU A 168 15.43 24.35 -4.37
C LEU A 168 14.28 24.69 -5.33
N HIS A 169 13.37 23.72 -5.57
CA HIS A 169 12.28 23.86 -6.53
C HIS A 169 10.95 23.29 -5.99
N PRO A 170 10.44 23.79 -4.86
CA PRO A 170 9.24 23.26 -4.23
C PRO A 170 8.02 23.31 -5.17
N GLU A 171 7.80 24.43 -5.85
CA GLU A 171 6.66 24.62 -6.76
C GLU A 171 6.71 23.66 -7.96
N ALA A 172 7.88 23.47 -8.57
CA ALA A 172 8.04 22.57 -9.71
C ALA A 172 7.85 21.08 -9.35
N THR A 173 7.98 20.73 -8.08
CA THR A 173 7.89 19.35 -7.59
C THR A 173 6.53 19.05 -6.97
N ILE A 174 6.04 19.89 -6.10
CA ILE A 174 4.80 19.68 -5.35
C ILE A 174 3.57 20.08 -6.17
N GLU A 175 3.67 21.15 -6.97
CA GLU A 175 2.55 21.68 -7.74
C GLU A 175 2.45 21.14 -9.17
N ASN A 176 3.38 20.30 -9.58
CA ASN A 176 3.38 19.73 -10.93
C ASN A 176 2.18 18.81 -11.14
N ALA A 177 1.23 19.23 -12.00
CA ALA A 177 0.01 18.49 -12.29
C ALA A 177 0.29 17.07 -12.79
N LEU A 178 1.34 16.86 -13.59
CA LEU A 178 1.72 15.53 -14.10
C LEU A 178 2.11 14.57 -12.97
N TYR A 179 2.81 15.04 -11.94
CA TYR A 179 3.12 14.20 -10.78
C TYR A 179 1.88 13.86 -9.98
N LYS A 180 0.97 14.84 -9.79
CA LYS A 180 -0.28 14.63 -9.06
C LYS A 180 -1.17 13.59 -9.73
N GLU A 181 -1.34 13.71 -11.04
CA GLU A 181 -2.13 12.76 -11.85
C GLU A 181 -1.49 11.37 -11.87
N HIS A 182 -0.17 11.30 -12.10
CA HIS A 182 0.56 10.03 -12.07
C HIS A 182 0.41 9.34 -10.71
N LEU A 183 0.70 10.04 -9.60
CA LEU A 183 0.58 9.47 -8.26
C LEU A 183 -0.85 8.99 -7.96
N ALA A 184 -1.87 9.73 -8.40
CA ALA A 184 -3.26 9.35 -8.19
C ALA A 184 -3.63 8.07 -8.96
N VAL A 185 -3.17 7.94 -10.21
CA VAL A 185 -3.36 6.73 -11.02
C VAL A 185 -2.65 5.53 -10.40
N GLU A 186 -1.40 5.69 -9.98
CA GLU A 186 -0.64 4.61 -9.34
C GLU A 186 -1.22 4.20 -7.99
N VAL A 187 -1.77 5.12 -7.21
CA VAL A 187 -2.52 4.79 -5.97
C VAL A 187 -3.69 3.86 -6.27
N LEU A 188 -4.45 4.11 -7.33
CA LEU A 188 -5.54 3.21 -7.73
C LEU A 188 -5.04 1.88 -8.27
N PHE A 189 -4.00 1.90 -9.10
CA PHE A 189 -3.39 0.68 -9.62
C PHE A 189 -2.93 -0.25 -8.49
N HIS A 190 -2.17 0.26 -7.54
CA HIS A 190 -1.70 -0.53 -6.40
C HIS A 190 -2.85 -1.00 -5.50
N ALA A 191 -3.90 -0.17 -5.32
CA ALA A 191 -5.06 -0.56 -4.54
C ALA A 191 -5.79 -1.76 -5.15
N TRP A 192 -6.08 -1.70 -6.44
CA TRP A 192 -6.72 -2.81 -7.15
C TRP A 192 -5.82 -4.04 -7.25
N TYR A 193 -4.52 -3.85 -7.45
CA TYR A 193 -3.57 -4.96 -7.43
C TYR A 193 -3.58 -5.72 -6.10
N ILE A 194 -3.51 -5.01 -4.96
CA ILE A 194 -3.57 -5.62 -3.63
C ILE A 194 -4.90 -6.34 -3.43
N LEU A 195 -6.00 -5.72 -3.84
CA LEU A 195 -7.33 -6.31 -3.71
C LEU A 195 -7.48 -7.58 -4.55
N ALA A 196 -6.97 -7.59 -5.76
CA ALA A 196 -6.98 -8.75 -6.65
C ALA A 196 -6.25 -9.97 -6.07
N ARG A 197 -5.23 -9.76 -5.25
CA ARG A 197 -4.53 -10.85 -4.55
C ARG A 197 -5.39 -11.59 -3.52
N PHE A 198 -6.47 -10.96 -3.07
CA PHE A 198 -7.32 -11.46 -1.98
C PHE A 198 -8.78 -11.72 -2.39
N HIS A 199 -9.14 -11.27 -3.57
CA HIS A 199 -10.41 -11.56 -4.20
C HIS A 199 -10.11 -12.41 -5.44
N ASP A 200 -10.95 -13.38 -5.79
CA ASP A 200 -10.81 -14.22 -7.00
C ASP A 200 -10.99 -13.39 -8.30
N ILE A 201 -10.28 -12.27 -8.36
CA ILE A 201 -10.22 -11.40 -9.52
C ILE A 201 -8.99 -11.84 -10.31
N ASP A 202 -9.22 -12.53 -11.43
CA ASP A 202 -8.17 -12.95 -12.37
C ASP A 202 -7.59 -11.72 -13.08
N TRP A 203 -6.51 -11.16 -12.52
CA TRP A 203 -5.83 -10.00 -13.09
C TRP A 203 -4.71 -10.38 -14.08
N PHE A 204 -4.23 -11.62 -14.03
CA PHE A 204 -2.95 -11.99 -14.64
C PHE A 204 -2.96 -13.33 -15.41
N ASP A 205 -4.09 -13.86 -15.79
CA ASP A 205 -4.11 -15.01 -16.66
C ASP A 205 -4.05 -14.68 -18.16
#